data_7c86f95015f9c2313138d9710e665123
#
_entry.id   7c86f95015f9c2313138d9710e665123
#
_cell.length_a   1.000
_cell.length_b   1.000
_cell.length_c   1.000
_cell.angle_alpha   90.00
_cell.angle_beta   90.00
_cell.angle_gamma   90.00
#
_symmetry.space_group_name_H-M   'P 1'
#
loop_
_entity.id
_entity.type
_entity.pdbx_description
1 polymer ?
#
loop_
_entity_poly.entity_id
_entity_poly.type
_entity_poly.pdbx_seq_one_letter_code
_entity_poly.pdbx_strand_id
1 'polypeptide(L)'
;MPAIRRIYGYTPSAAPAIFCDRLYPRGIRKETFAAIQWLKDIAPSAELRRWYHTAPQERFPEFAARYTEELQSGSAHTALLVLKKQLAAAPDTVLLTAVRYPQQSHLSVLAEVLGWEKVDWGEGD
;
A
#
# COMPACT_ATOMS: atom_id res chain seq x y z
N MET A 1 8.31 10.88 -9.92
CA MET A 1 8.54 10.19 -8.64
C MET A 1 7.21 9.60 -8.19
N PRO A 2 7.16 8.30 -7.87
CA PRO A 2 5.91 7.68 -7.41
C PRO A 2 5.43 8.32 -6.11
N ALA A 3 4.12 8.38 -5.92
CA ALA A 3 3.51 9.00 -4.75
C ALA A 3 2.76 7.98 -3.91
N ILE A 4 2.97 8.03 -2.61
CA ILE A 4 2.23 7.24 -1.62
C ILE A 4 1.65 8.23 -0.61
N ARG A 5 0.37 8.07 -0.29
CA ARG A 5 -0.35 9.00 0.59
C ARG A 5 -1.26 8.25 1.56
N ARG A 6 -1.55 8.89 2.68
CA ARG A 6 -2.67 8.43 3.50
C ARG A 6 -3.97 8.73 2.76
N ILE A 7 -4.94 7.82 2.91
CA ILE A 7 -6.25 8.07 2.31
C ILE A 7 -6.98 9.23 2.98
N TYR A 8 -6.69 9.48 4.25
CA TYR A 8 -7.30 10.57 5.00
C TYR A 8 -6.75 11.89 4.50
N GLY A 9 -7.63 12.78 4.07
CA GLY A 9 -7.24 14.06 3.50
C GLY A 9 -6.86 14.00 2.02
N TYR A 10 -6.85 12.80 1.42
CA TYR A 10 -6.59 12.68 0.00
C TYR A 10 -7.79 13.19 -0.80
N THR A 11 -7.51 14.03 -1.78
CA THR A 11 -8.53 14.53 -2.71
C THR A 11 -8.34 13.86 -4.06
N PRO A 12 -9.35 13.15 -4.59
CA PRO A 12 -9.22 12.52 -5.90
C PRO A 12 -8.88 13.56 -6.98
N SER A 13 -8.03 13.14 -7.91
CA SER A 13 -7.58 13.98 -9.01
C SER A 13 -7.66 13.17 -10.31
N ALA A 14 -7.07 13.71 -11.40
CA ALA A 14 -7.04 13.00 -12.66
C ALA A 14 -6.17 11.74 -12.60
N ALA A 15 -5.21 11.67 -11.68
CA ALA A 15 -4.35 10.50 -11.52
C ALA A 15 -5.13 9.35 -10.89
N PRO A 16 -4.93 8.10 -11.37
CA PRO A 16 -5.55 6.95 -10.72
C PRO A 16 -5.03 6.78 -9.29
N ALA A 17 -5.86 6.21 -8.43
CA ALA A 17 -5.49 5.93 -7.04
C ALA A 17 -5.82 4.48 -6.70
N ILE A 18 -4.91 3.81 -6.00
CA ILE A 18 -5.05 2.42 -5.60
C ILE A 18 -4.88 2.32 -4.09
N PHE A 19 -5.92 1.82 -3.40
CA PHE A 19 -5.86 1.59 -1.95
C PHE A 19 -5.25 0.21 -1.69
N CYS A 20 -4.21 0.16 -0.86
CA CYS A 20 -3.35 -1.00 -0.71
C CYS A 20 -3.47 -1.70 0.65
N ASP A 21 -4.55 -1.46 1.38
CA ASP A 21 -4.77 -2.12 2.66
C ASP A 21 -5.81 -3.23 2.52
N ARG A 22 -5.81 -4.15 3.49
CA ARG A 22 -6.74 -5.29 3.46
C ARG A 22 -8.14 -4.92 3.95
N LEU A 23 -8.23 -3.95 4.86
CA LEU A 23 -9.51 -3.56 5.45
C LEU A 23 -9.99 -2.24 4.89
N TYR A 24 -11.31 -2.09 4.77
CA TYR A 24 -11.91 -0.83 4.36
C TYR A 24 -11.49 0.29 5.32
N PRO A 25 -11.12 1.47 4.80
CA PRO A 25 -10.64 2.56 5.67
C PRO A 25 -11.77 3.13 6.51
N ARG A 26 -11.58 3.15 7.82
CA ARG A 26 -12.60 3.63 8.75
C ARG A 26 -12.87 5.12 8.52
N GLY A 27 -14.15 5.47 8.44
CA GLY A 27 -14.55 6.87 8.32
C GLY A 27 -14.52 7.43 6.91
N ILE A 28 -14.14 6.66 5.91
CA ILE A 28 -14.16 7.11 4.52
C ILE A 28 -15.51 6.80 3.90
N ARG A 29 -16.11 7.82 3.29
CA ARG A 29 -17.42 7.69 2.64
C ARG A 29 -17.34 6.78 1.42
N LYS A 30 -18.41 6.04 1.17
CA LYS A 30 -18.48 5.17 0.00
C LYS A 30 -18.32 5.94 -1.31
N GLU A 31 -18.87 7.13 -1.39
CA GLU A 31 -18.78 7.97 -2.58
C GLU A 31 -17.32 8.34 -2.88
N THR A 32 -16.57 8.70 -1.84
CA THR A 32 -15.15 9.00 -1.99
C THR A 32 -14.38 7.77 -2.41
N PHE A 33 -14.65 6.65 -1.77
CA PHE A 33 -13.92 5.41 -2.02
C PHE A 33 -14.25 4.81 -3.40
N ALA A 34 -15.42 5.12 -3.94
CA ALA A 34 -15.84 4.61 -5.26
C ALA A 34 -14.91 5.06 -6.39
N ALA A 35 -14.23 6.20 -6.21
CA ALA A 35 -13.27 6.70 -7.19
C ALA A 35 -11.87 6.09 -7.05
N ILE A 36 -11.69 5.18 -6.08
CA ILE A 36 -10.40 4.60 -5.74
C ILE A 36 -10.48 3.10 -5.99
N GLN A 37 -9.46 2.55 -6.65
CA GLN A 37 -9.39 1.10 -6.84
C GLN A 37 -8.89 0.45 -5.55
N TRP A 38 -9.56 -0.60 -5.11
CA TRP A 38 -9.14 -1.34 -3.92
C TRP A 38 -8.43 -2.62 -4.35
N LEU A 39 -7.12 -2.66 -4.14
CA LEU A 39 -6.30 -3.83 -4.46
C LEU A 39 -5.97 -4.56 -3.16
N LYS A 40 -6.99 -5.20 -2.60
CA LYS A 40 -6.93 -5.81 -1.28
C LYS A 40 -5.80 -6.84 -1.13
N ASP A 41 -5.60 -7.65 -2.15
CA ASP A 41 -4.64 -8.75 -2.06
C ASP A 41 -3.18 -8.32 -2.13
N ILE A 42 -2.91 -7.05 -2.44
CA ILE A 42 -1.53 -6.54 -2.36
C ILE A 42 -1.08 -6.33 -0.91
N ALA A 43 -2.02 -6.25 0.02
CA ALA A 43 -1.72 -6.06 1.43
C ALA A 43 -1.15 -7.33 2.06
N PRO A 44 -0.41 -7.22 3.17
CA PRO A 44 0.02 -8.40 3.92
C PRO A 44 -1.19 -9.24 4.35
N SER A 45 -0.97 -10.54 4.53
CA SER A 45 -2.04 -11.42 5.02
C SER A 45 -2.56 -10.94 6.37
N ALA A 46 -3.80 -11.29 6.68
CA ALA A 46 -4.40 -10.94 7.98
C ALA A 46 -3.58 -11.53 9.13
N GLU A 47 -3.05 -12.73 8.95
CA GLU A 47 -2.22 -13.39 9.94
C GLU A 47 -0.92 -12.63 10.19
N LEU A 48 -0.21 -12.24 9.13
CA LEU A 48 1.03 -11.49 9.26
C LEU A 48 0.77 -10.11 9.88
N ARG A 49 -0.31 -9.46 9.47
CA ARG A 49 -0.69 -8.16 10.00
C ARG A 49 -0.95 -8.23 11.51
N ARG A 50 -1.69 -9.23 11.99
CA ARG A 50 -1.96 -9.39 13.41
C ARG A 50 -0.68 -9.62 14.20
N TRP A 51 0.20 -10.48 13.70
CA TRP A 51 1.47 -10.74 14.35
C TRP A 51 2.33 -9.47 14.45
N TYR A 52 2.38 -8.71 13.38
CA TYR A 52 3.18 -7.49 13.31
C TYR A 52 2.68 -6.43 14.29
N HIS A 53 1.38 -6.25 14.40
CA HIS A 53 0.80 -5.17 15.19
C HIS A 53 0.99 -5.33 16.70
N THR A 54 1.39 -6.50 17.18
CA THR A 54 1.64 -6.68 18.61
C THR A 54 2.98 -6.07 19.06
N ALA A 55 3.94 -5.90 18.15
CA ALA A 55 5.23 -5.29 18.48
C ALA A 55 5.87 -4.71 17.21
N PRO A 56 5.29 -3.66 16.61
CA PRO A 56 5.69 -3.23 15.27
C PRO A 56 7.13 -2.75 15.18
N GLN A 57 7.65 -2.05 16.19
CA GLN A 57 9.02 -1.55 16.11
C GLN A 57 10.03 -2.69 16.12
N GLU A 58 9.80 -3.69 16.94
CA GLU A 58 10.72 -4.82 17.07
C GLU A 58 10.62 -5.78 15.89
N ARG A 59 9.43 -5.92 15.33
CA ARG A 59 9.14 -6.94 14.32
C ARG A 59 9.26 -6.46 12.90
N PHE A 60 9.50 -5.18 12.68
CA PHE A 60 9.51 -4.65 11.31
C PHE A 60 10.48 -5.39 10.38
N PRO A 61 11.73 -5.68 10.75
CA PRO A 61 12.64 -6.40 9.83
C PRO A 61 12.11 -7.77 9.43
N GLU A 62 11.56 -8.53 10.38
CA GLU A 62 10.99 -9.83 10.07
C GLU A 62 9.69 -9.70 9.29
N PHE A 63 8.87 -8.71 9.63
CA PHE A 63 7.65 -8.39 8.89
C PHE A 63 8.00 -8.10 7.42
N ALA A 64 9.00 -7.27 7.18
CA ALA A 64 9.42 -6.93 5.82
C ALA A 64 9.84 -8.17 5.03
N ALA A 65 10.60 -9.06 5.65
CA ALA A 65 11.02 -10.30 5.01
C ALA A 65 9.84 -11.21 4.69
N ARG A 66 8.92 -11.37 5.63
CA ARG A 66 7.73 -12.23 5.44
C ARG A 66 6.79 -11.65 4.40
N TYR A 67 6.58 -10.35 4.42
CA TYR A 67 5.71 -9.71 3.42
C TYR A 67 6.31 -9.82 2.03
N THR A 68 7.62 -9.59 1.90
CA THR A 68 8.31 -9.77 0.62
C THR A 68 8.10 -11.18 0.09
N GLU A 69 8.17 -12.17 0.97
CA GLU A 69 7.94 -13.56 0.60
C GLU A 69 6.49 -13.80 0.17
N GLU A 70 5.52 -13.22 0.90
CA GLU A 70 4.11 -13.33 0.51
C GLU A 70 3.86 -12.78 -0.90
N LEU A 71 4.56 -11.72 -1.27
CA LEU A 71 4.40 -11.10 -2.59
C LEU A 71 4.96 -11.95 -3.72
N GLN A 72 5.63 -13.05 -3.42
CA GLN A 72 6.23 -13.93 -4.42
C GLN A 72 5.36 -15.11 -4.80
N SER A 73 4.19 -15.27 -4.18
CA SER A 73 3.33 -16.41 -4.48
C SER A 73 1.86 -16.08 -4.19
N GLY A 74 0.97 -16.91 -4.75
CA GLY A 74 -0.46 -16.85 -4.46
C GLY A 74 -1.13 -15.57 -4.92
N SER A 75 -2.20 -15.20 -4.23
CA SER A 75 -3.01 -14.03 -4.59
C SER A 75 -2.24 -12.72 -4.47
N ALA A 76 -1.31 -12.64 -3.52
CA ALA A 76 -0.48 -11.45 -3.37
C ALA A 76 0.43 -11.25 -4.59
N HIS A 77 0.99 -12.32 -5.10
CA HIS A 77 1.83 -12.22 -6.31
C HIS A 77 1.00 -11.81 -7.52
N THR A 78 -0.20 -12.38 -7.66
CA THR A 78 -1.11 -11.99 -8.73
C THR A 78 -1.44 -10.50 -8.65
N ALA A 79 -1.72 -10.01 -7.44
CA ALA A 79 -1.98 -8.59 -7.22
C ALA A 79 -0.76 -7.72 -7.55
N LEU A 80 0.45 -8.21 -7.22
CA LEU A 80 1.67 -7.49 -7.55
C LEU A 80 1.84 -7.33 -9.06
N LEU A 81 1.56 -8.39 -9.83
CA LEU A 81 1.64 -8.31 -11.29
C LEU A 81 0.62 -7.33 -11.86
N VAL A 82 -0.60 -7.34 -11.32
CA VAL A 82 -1.64 -6.38 -11.71
C VAL A 82 -1.17 -4.95 -11.42
N LEU A 83 -0.63 -4.73 -10.22
CA LEU A 83 -0.14 -3.42 -9.82
C LEU A 83 0.98 -2.94 -10.74
N LYS A 84 1.96 -3.78 -11.03
CA LYS A 84 3.06 -3.43 -11.92
C LYS A 84 2.57 -3.02 -13.30
N LYS A 85 1.59 -3.76 -13.83
CA LYS A 85 1.01 -3.47 -15.14
C LYS A 85 0.30 -2.11 -15.13
N GLN A 86 -0.48 -1.84 -14.08
CA GLN A 86 -1.20 -0.58 -13.96
C GLN A 86 -0.24 0.60 -13.81
N LEU A 87 0.83 0.43 -13.03
CA LEU A 87 1.84 1.48 -12.85
C LEU A 87 2.59 1.77 -14.14
N ALA A 88 2.84 0.75 -14.96
CA ALA A 88 3.48 0.95 -16.25
C ALA A 88 2.57 1.74 -17.20
N ALA A 89 1.26 1.47 -17.16
CA ALA A 89 0.30 2.17 -18.01
C ALA A 89 -0.01 3.59 -17.51
N ALA A 90 0.06 3.83 -16.20
CA ALA A 90 -0.23 5.12 -15.59
C ALA A 90 0.79 5.41 -14.49
N PRO A 91 1.98 5.92 -14.84
CA PRO A 91 3.05 6.13 -13.84
C PRO A 91 2.73 7.15 -12.77
N ASP A 92 1.72 8.00 -12.97
CA ASP A 92 1.26 8.97 -11.99
C ASP A 92 0.28 8.40 -10.96
N THR A 93 -0.01 7.10 -11.02
CA THR A 93 -0.89 6.46 -10.06
C THR A 93 -0.40 6.67 -8.62
N VAL A 94 -1.33 7.00 -7.73
CA VAL A 94 -1.04 7.22 -6.31
C VAL A 94 -1.43 5.98 -5.53
N LEU A 95 -0.52 5.49 -4.68
CA LEU A 95 -0.85 4.41 -3.75
C LEU A 95 -1.35 4.99 -2.44
N LEU A 96 -2.43 4.45 -1.92
CA LEU A 96 -3.09 4.95 -0.72
C LEU A 96 -3.11 3.89 0.38
N THR A 97 -3.06 4.35 1.60
CA THR A 97 -3.16 3.51 2.79
C THR A 97 -3.84 4.26 3.92
N ALA A 98 -4.44 3.52 4.86
CA ALA A 98 -5.02 4.12 6.06
C ALA A 98 -4.02 4.21 7.21
N VAL A 99 -2.84 3.60 7.10
CA VAL A 99 -1.87 3.60 8.19
C VAL A 99 -1.38 5.01 8.48
N ARG A 100 -1.08 5.25 9.77
CA ARG A 100 -0.71 6.58 10.22
C ARG A 100 0.64 7.04 9.67
N TYR A 101 1.60 6.12 9.56
CA TYR A 101 2.96 6.43 9.10
C TYR A 101 3.32 5.54 7.92
N PRO A 102 2.95 5.93 6.67
CA PRO A 102 3.19 5.08 5.50
C PRO A 102 4.65 4.68 5.30
N GLN A 103 5.59 5.55 5.67
CA GLN A 103 7.02 5.25 5.53
C GLN A 103 7.49 4.11 6.43
N GLN A 104 6.71 3.79 7.47
CA GLN A 104 7.02 2.76 8.44
C GLN A 104 6.00 1.62 8.34
N SER A 105 5.49 1.36 7.16
CA SER A 105 4.42 0.40 6.92
C SER A 105 4.78 -0.57 5.81
N HIS A 106 3.81 -1.42 5.47
CA HIS A 106 3.96 -2.32 4.33
C HIS A 106 4.22 -1.59 3.01
N LEU A 107 3.83 -0.32 2.91
CA LEU A 107 4.07 0.45 1.69
C LEU A 107 5.56 0.69 1.44
N SER A 108 6.37 0.84 2.50
CA SER A 108 7.81 0.99 2.30
C SER A 108 8.43 -0.30 1.78
N VAL A 109 7.94 -1.44 2.24
CA VAL A 109 8.39 -2.75 1.73
C VAL A 109 7.95 -2.94 0.29
N LEU A 110 6.69 -2.61 0.00
CA LEU A 110 6.16 -2.71 -1.36
C LEU A 110 6.96 -1.82 -2.34
N ALA A 111 7.30 -0.62 -1.91
CA ALA A 111 8.10 0.29 -2.73
C ALA A 111 9.45 -0.33 -3.09
N GLU A 112 10.10 -0.99 -2.14
CA GLU A 112 11.35 -1.70 -2.41
C GLU A 112 11.17 -2.84 -3.40
N VAL A 113 10.10 -3.62 -3.23
CA VAL A 113 9.77 -4.72 -4.15
C VAL A 113 9.51 -4.20 -5.56
N LEU A 114 8.90 -3.03 -5.68
CA LEU A 114 8.66 -2.37 -6.97
C LEU A 114 9.91 -1.74 -7.58
N GLY A 115 11.01 -1.71 -6.82
CA GLY A 115 12.25 -1.12 -7.30
C GLY A 115 12.30 0.40 -7.24
N TRP A 116 11.45 1.01 -6.43
CA TRP A 116 11.39 2.47 -6.31
C TRP A 116 12.47 2.96 -5.35
N GLU A 117 13.47 3.67 -5.89
CA GLU A 117 14.53 4.25 -5.09
C GLU A 117 14.08 5.51 -4.36
N LYS A 118 13.18 6.27 -4.98
CA LYS A 118 12.65 7.50 -4.41
C LYS A 118 11.14 7.48 -4.48
N VAL A 119 10.52 7.87 -3.37
CA VAL A 119 9.07 7.92 -3.24
C VAL A 119 8.68 9.28 -2.69
N ASP A 120 7.66 9.88 -3.27
CA ASP A 120 7.05 11.08 -2.72
C ASP A 120 6.03 10.64 -1.67
N TRP A 121 6.41 10.78 -0.41
CA TRP A 121 5.55 10.43 0.73
C TRP A 121 4.61 11.55 1.14
N GLY A 122 4.64 12.65 0.41
CA GLY A 122 3.88 13.83 0.76
C GLY A 122 4.61 14.68 1.79
N GLU A 123 3.99 15.76 2.19
CA GLU A 123 4.53 16.59 3.24
C GLU A 123 4.28 15.89 4.57
N GLY A 124 5.35 15.72 5.33
CA GLY A 124 5.28 15.00 6.57
C GLY A 124 4.45 15.74 7.61
N ASP A 125 3.79 15.01 8.41
CA ASP A 125 3.05 15.51 9.56
C ASP A 125 3.55 14.84 10.78
#